data_cb668a3f21d72df75b0da10f3c675de3
#
_entry.id   cb668a3f21d72df75b0da10f3c675de3
#
_cell.length_a   1.000
_cell.length_b   1.000
_cell.length_c   1.000
_cell.angle_alpha   90.00
_cell.angle_beta   90.00
_cell.angle_gamma   90.00
#
_symmetry.space_group_name_H-M   'P 1'
#
loop_
_entity.id
_entity.type
_entity.pdbx_description
1 polymer ?
#
loop_
_entity_poly.entity_id
_entity_poly.type
_entity_poly.pdbx_seq_one_letter_code
_entity_poly.pdbx_strand_id
1 'polypeptide(L)'
;MIKHFYEPPISGMVEEPDIRNLYSIGLLKEMVAEKLIGFKLNSGATKNRGQALERKVLELLGYQVNETDLLYGAFPDIRNQLLEVKVQDSPTVDLGKFTPEKEEVVINESNFTTFDVRYLIALTNSQTGIIEGIILSPGEKLGELFSYVSAQSFKCQRSIPMTFFNTYYGKS
;
A
#
# COMPACT_ATOMS: atom_id res chain seq x y z
N MET A 1 10.74 10.81 26.44
CA MET A 1 10.37 10.08 25.21
C MET A 1 8.94 9.60 25.35
N ILE A 2 8.02 10.13 24.59
CA ILE A 2 6.64 9.67 24.60
C ILE A 2 6.61 8.34 23.85
N LYS A 3 6.35 7.26 24.56
CA LYS A 3 6.07 5.97 23.90
C LYS A 3 4.70 6.10 23.27
N HIS A 4 4.66 6.17 21.95
CA HIS A 4 3.40 6.02 21.23
C HIS A 4 2.98 4.55 21.35
N PHE A 5 1.96 4.30 22.12
CA PHE A 5 1.31 3.00 22.13
C PHE A 5 0.39 2.94 20.92
N TYR A 6 0.71 2.09 19.98
CA TYR A 6 -0.17 1.82 18.85
C TYR A 6 -1.18 0.75 19.29
N GLU A 7 -2.43 1.14 19.35
CA GLU A 7 -3.48 0.16 19.56
C GLU A 7 -3.77 -0.56 18.25
N PRO A 8 -3.93 -1.89 18.26
CA PRO A 8 -4.34 -2.60 17.06
C PRO A 8 -5.71 -2.08 16.59
N PRO A 9 -5.96 -2.09 15.27
CA PRO A 9 -7.28 -1.75 14.76
C PRO A 9 -8.36 -2.64 15.40
N ILE A 10 -9.48 -2.06 15.78
CA ILE A 10 -10.58 -2.77 16.45
C ILE A 10 -11.25 -3.76 15.50
N SER A 11 -11.30 -3.41 14.21
CA SER A 11 -11.95 -4.20 13.17
C SER A 11 -10.93 -4.97 12.32
N GLY A 12 -11.39 -6.00 11.62
CA GLY A 12 -10.56 -6.77 10.69
C GLY A 12 -10.19 -5.99 9.43
N MET A 13 -9.22 -6.49 8.69
CA MET A 13 -8.67 -5.81 7.50
C MET A 13 -9.70 -5.58 6.39
N VAL A 14 -10.72 -6.44 6.27
CA VAL A 14 -11.74 -6.37 5.22
C VAL A 14 -12.97 -5.54 5.61
N GLU A 15 -13.04 -5.06 6.84
CA GLU A 15 -14.16 -4.28 7.33
C GLU A 15 -14.14 -2.85 6.80
N GLU A 16 -15.29 -2.18 6.88
CA GLU A 16 -15.47 -0.81 6.43
C GLU A 16 -14.49 0.14 7.12
N PRO A 17 -13.83 1.03 6.36
CA PRO A 17 -12.99 2.05 6.96
C PRO A 17 -13.83 3.10 7.68
N ASP A 18 -13.31 3.60 8.80
CA ASP A 18 -13.86 4.73 9.53
C ASP A 18 -12.77 5.80 9.61
N ILE A 19 -13.08 7.00 9.16
CA ILE A 19 -12.10 8.11 9.12
C ILE A 19 -11.47 8.38 10.49
N ARG A 20 -12.19 8.10 11.57
CA ARG A 20 -11.70 8.29 12.95
C ARG A 20 -10.62 7.27 13.32
N ASN A 21 -10.58 6.13 12.63
CA ASN A 21 -9.67 5.01 12.92
C ASN A 21 -8.55 4.89 11.88
N LEU A 22 -8.51 5.77 10.88
CA LEU A 22 -7.45 5.75 9.89
C LEU A 22 -6.15 6.28 10.48
N TYR A 23 -5.09 5.50 10.37
CA TYR A 23 -3.76 5.96 10.71
C TYR A 23 -3.29 7.02 9.72
N SER A 24 -2.62 8.07 10.21
CA SER A 24 -2.01 9.10 9.37
C SER A 24 -0.85 8.53 8.56
N ILE A 25 -0.45 9.24 7.50
CA ILE A 25 0.75 8.88 6.73
C ILE A 25 1.99 8.84 7.64
N GLY A 26 2.14 9.80 8.55
CA GLY A 26 3.26 9.81 9.50
C GLY A 26 3.28 8.60 10.41
N LEU A 27 2.11 8.16 10.89
CA LEU A 27 2.00 6.98 11.72
C LEU A 27 2.27 5.70 10.92
N LEU A 28 1.74 5.59 9.72
CA LEU A 28 2.03 4.46 8.81
C LEU A 28 3.51 4.38 8.46
N LYS A 29 4.17 5.52 8.30
CA LYS A 29 5.62 5.59 8.10
C LYS A 29 6.36 4.93 9.26
N GLU A 30 6.05 5.33 10.49
CA GLU A 30 6.71 4.80 11.69
C GLU A 30 6.40 3.33 11.95
N MET A 31 5.13 2.96 11.82
CA MET A 31 4.69 1.60 12.12
C MET A 31 5.13 0.59 11.07
N VAL A 32 5.17 0.99 9.82
CA VAL A 32 5.28 0.08 8.68
C VAL A 32 6.46 0.43 7.79
N ALA A 33 6.45 1.58 7.14
CA ALA A 33 7.38 1.87 6.06
C ALA A 33 8.85 1.78 6.49
N GLU A 34 9.22 2.39 7.59
CA GLU A 34 10.59 2.36 8.09
C GLU A 34 11.07 0.96 8.49
N LYS A 35 10.15 0.12 8.94
CA LYS A 35 10.47 -1.26 9.36
C LYS A 35 10.57 -2.23 8.19
N LEU A 36 10.03 -1.87 7.04
CA LEU A 36 10.08 -2.70 5.84
C LEU A 36 11.41 -2.59 5.10
N ILE A 37 12.12 -1.48 5.21
CA ILE A 37 13.42 -1.30 4.54
C ILE A 37 14.41 -2.36 5.02
N GLY A 38 15.00 -3.09 4.07
CA GLY A 38 15.92 -4.19 4.36
C GLY A 38 15.26 -5.54 4.64
N PHE A 39 13.93 -5.57 4.75
CA PHE A 39 13.21 -6.84 4.94
C PHE A 39 13.22 -7.66 3.65
N LYS A 40 13.45 -8.96 3.77
CA LYS A 40 13.47 -9.88 2.64
C LYS A 40 12.13 -10.58 2.47
N LEU A 41 11.55 -10.47 1.29
CA LEU A 41 10.37 -11.20 0.88
C LEU A 41 10.78 -12.55 0.29
N ASN A 42 10.47 -13.64 0.98
CA ASN A 42 10.92 -15.00 0.66
C ASN A 42 10.08 -15.67 -0.43
N SER A 43 10.05 -15.09 -1.63
CA SER A 43 9.38 -15.73 -2.75
C SER A 43 10.06 -15.42 -4.07
N GLY A 44 10.13 -16.41 -4.94
CA GLY A 44 10.69 -16.26 -6.28
C GLY A 44 9.78 -15.54 -7.27
N ALA A 45 8.46 -15.57 -7.07
CA ALA A 45 7.48 -14.96 -7.96
C ALA A 45 6.96 -13.63 -7.41
N THR A 46 6.82 -12.62 -8.27
CA THR A 46 6.33 -11.29 -7.88
C THR A 46 4.96 -11.34 -7.21
N LYS A 47 4.05 -12.18 -7.70
CA LYS A 47 2.73 -12.38 -7.09
C LYS A 47 2.84 -12.83 -5.63
N ASN A 48 3.74 -13.77 -5.34
CA ASN A 48 3.94 -14.28 -3.99
C ASN A 48 4.64 -13.26 -3.10
N ARG A 49 5.51 -12.43 -3.67
CA ARG A 49 6.11 -11.29 -2.96
C ARG A 49 5.07 -10.28 -2.54
N GLY A 50 4.09 -10.01 -3.41
CA GLY A 50 2.95 -9.14 -3.08
C GLY A 50 2.18 -9.64 -1.86
N GLN A 51 1.84 -10.91 -1.83
CA GLN A 51 1.15 -11.52 -0.69
C GLN A 51 2.02 -11.53 0.57
N ALA A 52 3.31 -11.80 0.44
CA ALA A 52 4.25 -11.77 1.56
C ALA A 52 4.39 -10.36 2.15
N LEU A 53 4.42 -9.34 1.30
CA LEU A 53 4.44 -7.94 1.74
C LEU A 53 3.16 -7.57 2.47
N GLU A 54 2.01 -7.91 1.89
CA GLU A 54 0.70 -7.65 2.49
C GLU A 54 0.59 -8.26 3.89
N ARG A 55 1.00 -9.53 4.03
CA ARG A 55 1.06 -10.23 5.33
C ARG A 55 1.95 -9.48 6.32
N LYS A 56 3.12 -9.06 5.89
CA LYS A 56 4.06 -8.33 6.78
C LYS A 56 3.50 -6.99 7.21
N VAL A 57 2.85 -6.27 6.31
CA VAL A 57 2.17 -5.00 6.64
C VAL A 57 1.07 -5.22 7.68
N LEU A 58 0.25 -6.26 7.51
CA LEU A 58 -0.80 -6.61 8.47
C LEU A 58 -0.24 -6.91 9.85
N GLU A 59 0.84 -7.68 9.93
CA GLU A 59 1.52 -7.98 11.19
C GLU A 59 2.02 -6.70 11.87
N LEU A 60 2.65 -5.81 11.11
CA LEU A 60 3.18 -4.54 11.63
C LEU A 60 2.07 -3.60 12.12
N LEU A 61 0.90 -3.66 11.49
CA LEU A 61 -0.28 -2.89 11.90
C LEU A 61 -1.03 -3.50 13.09
N GLY A 62 -0.69 -4.74 13.47
CA GLY A 62 -1.30 -5.41 14.61
C GLY A 62 -2.54 -6.24 14.30
N TYR A 63 -2.86 -6.47 13.02
CA TYR A 63 -3.93 -7.38 12.63
C TYR A 63 -3.55 -8.84 12.86
N GLN A 64 -4.54 -9.64 13.21
CA GLN A 64 -4.40 -11.09 13.08
C GLN A 64 -4.52 -11.46 11.60
N VAL A 65 -3.50 -12.15 11.08
CA VAL A 65 -3.47 -12.53 9.68
C VAL A 65 -4.40 -13.72 9.46
N ASN A 66 -5.41 -13.53 8.61
CA ASN A 66 -6.34 -14.57 8.20
C ASN A 66 -6.10 -14.87 6.71
N GLU A 67 -5.74 -16.11 6.40
CA GLU A 67 -5.44 -16.53 5.02
C GLU A 67 -6.63 -16.35 4.07
N THR A 68 -7.86 -16.53 4.55
CA THR A 68 -9.07 -16.32 3.76
C THR A 68 -9.20 -14.85 3.36
N ASP A 69 -8.94 -13.93 4.27
CA ASP A 69 -9.00 -12.49 3.99
C ASP A 69 -7.92 -12.07 2.99
N LEU A 70 -6.71 -12.62 3.09
CA LEU A 70 -5.64 -12.37 2.13
C LEU A 70 -5.99 -12.83 0.72
N LEU A 71 -6.73 -13.92 0.60
CA LEU A 71 -7.14 -14.46 -0.69
C LEU A 71 -8.40 -13.81 -1.27
N TYR A 72 -9.09 -13.00 -0.47
CA TYR A 72 -10.35 -12.36 -0.88
C TYR A 72 -10.17 -11.36 -2.03
N GLY A 73 -8.98 -10.76 -2.18
CA GLY A 73 -8.68 -9.86 -3.28
C GLY A 73 -9.44 -8.54 -3.24
N ALA A 74 -9.77 -8.05 -2.05
CA ALA A 74 -10.44 -6.76 -1.87
C ALA A 74 -9.58 -5.59 -2.37
N PHE A 75 -10.23 -4.52 -2.79
CA PHE A 75 -9.58 -3.24 -3.03
C PHE A 75 -10.18 -2.18 -2.09
N PRO A 76 -9.35 -1.38 -1.40
CA PRO A 76 -7.91 -1.60 -1.25
C PRO A 76 -7.59 -2.86 -0.43
N ASP A 77 -6.36 -3.37 -0.51
CA ASP A 77 -5.95 -4.62 0.13
C ASP A 77 -6.29 -4.66 1.61
N ILE A 78 -5.94 -3.61 2.33
CA ILE A 78 -6.30 -3.44 3.74
C ILE A 78 -7.42 -2.41 3.80
N ARG A 79 -8.64 -2.88 3.55
CA ARG A 79 -9.83 -2.06 3.39
C ARG A 79 -10.09 -1.16 4.60
N ASN A 80 -9.93 -1.70 5.79
CA ASN A 80 -10.18 -0.98 7.06
C ASN A 80 -9.28 0.26 7.20
N GLN A 81 -8.09 0.25 6.63
CA GLN A 81 -7.15 1.35 6.66
C GLN A 81 -7.04 2.12 5.34
N LEU A 82 -7.87 1.81 4.35
CA LEU A 82 -7.76 2.40 3.01
C LEU A 82 -6.32 2.33 2.48
N LEU A 83 -5.69 1.17 2.63
CA LEU A 83 -4.30 0.98 2.28
C LEU A 83 -4.15 -0.09 1.20
N GLU A 84 -3.64 0.31 0.05
CA GLU A 84 -3.27 -0.57 -1.04
C GLU A 84 -1.76 -0.82 -1.00
N VAL A 85 -1.37 -2.07 -1.13
CA VAL A 85 0.03 -2.51 -1.00
C VAL A 85 0.50 -3.06 -2.33
N LYS A 86 1.62 -2.54 -2.85
CA LYS A 86 2.19 -2.96 -4.13
C LYS A 86 3.68 -3.26 -4.01
N VAL A 87 4.13 -4.25 -4.77
CA VAL A 87 5.55 -4.56 -4.95
C VAL A 87 5.98 -4.11 -6.33
N GLN A 88 7.13 -3.45 -6.43
CA GLN A 88 7.76 -3.08 -7.68
C GLN A 88 9.19 -3.66 -7.71
N ASP A 89 9.49 -4.44 -8.73
CA ASP A 89 10.84 -4.99 -8.98
C ASP A 89 11.35 -4.62 -10.38
N SER A 90 10.65 -3.73 -11.05
CA SER A 90 10.94 -3.21 -12.39
C SER A 90 10.73 -1.69 -12.42
N PRO A 91 11.07 -0.99 -13.51
CA PRO A 91 10.88 0.46 -13.60
C PRO A 91 9.42 0.94 -13.54
N THR A 92 8.45 0.03 -13.61
CA THR A 92 7.02 0.36 -13.59
C THR A 92 6.29 -0.42 -12.51
N VAL A 93 5.21 0.17 -12.00
CA VAL A 93 4.27 -0.48 -11.08
C VAL A 93 2.91 -0.61 -11.74
N ASP A 94 2.28 -1.76 -11.55
CA ASP A 94 0.90 -2.00 -11.98
C ASP A 94 -0.04 -1.59 -10.84
N LEU A 95 -0.82 -0.52 -11.04
CA LEU A 95 -1.79 -0.04 -10.06
C LEU A 95 -3.16 -0.72 -10.20
N GLY A 96 -3.30 -1.65 -11.15
CA GLY A 96 -4.53 -2.40 -11.35
C GLY A 96 -5.67 -1.58 -11.97
N LYS A 97 -6.89 -2.03 -11.72
CA LYS A 97 -8.11 -1.45 -12.29
C LYS A 97 -8.41 -0.05 -11.75
N PHE A 98 -8.18 0.16 -10.46
CA PHE A 98 -8.44 1.42 -9.79
C PHE A 98 -7.16 2.26 -9.79
N THR A 99 -7.10 3.21 -10.70
CA THR A 99 -5.97 4.12 -10.82
C THR A 99 -6.29 5.46 -10.16
N PRO A 100 -5.37 6.03 -9.38
CA PRO A 100 -5.56 7.34 -8.76
C PRO A 100 -5.45 8.51 -9.76
N GLU A 101 -5.44 8.24 -11.04
CA GLU A 101 -5.46 9.26 -12.08
C GLU A 101 -6.79 10.01 -12.11
N LYS A 102 -7.87 9.28 -11.83
CA LYS A 102 -9.22 9.80 -11.75
C LYS A 102 -9.82 9.47 -10.39
N GLU A 103 -10.60 10.39 -9.87
CA GLU A 103 -11.35 10.15 -8.65
C GLU A 103 -12.53 9.25 -8.94
N GLU A 104 -12.49 8.03 -8.40
CA GLU A 104 -13.57 7.05 -8.51
C GLU A 104 -13.93 6.54 -7.13
N VAL A 105 -15.23 6.41 -6.84
CA VAL A 105 -15.71 5.84 -5.59
C VAL A 105 -15.34 4.36 -5.53
N VAL A 106 -14.65 3.96 -4.48
CA VAL A 106 -14.23 2.58 -4.24
C VAL A 106 -14.97 1.91 -3.09
N ILE A 107 -15.55 2.70 -2.20
CA ILE A 107 -16.38 2.24 -1.08
C ILE A 107 -17.67 3.06 -1.07
N ASN A 108 -18.75 2.43 -1.54
CA ASN A 108 -20.02 3.13 -1.77
C ASN A 108 -20.65 3.69 -0.51
N GLU A 109 -20.61 2.94 0.60
CA GLU A 109 -21.30 3.28 1.83
C GLU A 109 -20.75 4.54 2.50
N SER A 110 -19.46 4.78 2.37
CA SER A 110 -18.76 5.91 2.99
C SER A 110 -18.23 6.93 1.99
N ASN A 111 -18.47 6.73 0.69
CA ASN A 111 -17.99 7.58 -0.41
C ASN A 111 -16.48 7.80 -0.47
N PHE A 112 -15.69 6.87 0.07
CA PHE A 112 -14.24 6.91 -0.13
C PHE A 112 -13.89 6.64 -1.60
N THR A 113 -12.92 7.39 -2.09
CA THR A 113 -12.51 7.36 -3.49
C THR A 113 -11.06 6.88 -3.65
N THR A 114 -10.64 6.70 -4.89
CA THR A 114 -9.24 6.40 -5.23
C THR A 114 -8.26 7.46 -4.70
N PHE A 115 -8.71 8.68 -4.48
CA PHE A 115 -7.88 9.76 -3.90
C PHE A 115 -7.67 9.59 -2.40
N ASP A 116 -8.63 8.97 -1.72
CA ASP A 116 -8.57 8.70 -0.28
C ASP A 116 -7.72 7.46 0.05
N VAL A 117 -7.60 6.53 -0.90
CA VAL A 117 -6.77 5.34 -0.74
C VAL A 117 -5.32 5.74 -0.61
N ARG A 118 -4.61 5.21 0.38
CA ARG A 118 -3.18 5.38 0.54
C ARG A 118 -2.47 4.19 -0.11
N TYR A 119 -1.41 4.48 -0.84
CA TYR A 119 -0.62 3.49 -1.56
C TYR A 119 0.73 3.32 -0.89
N LEU A 120 1.06 2.09 -0.54
CA LEU A 120 2.37 1.70 -0.07
C LEU A 120 3.02 0.86 -1.18
N ILE A 121 4.07 1.38 -1.79
CA ILE A 121 4.77 0.73 -2.89
C ILE A 121 6.18 0.40 -2.43
N ALA A 122 6.48 -0.89 -2.34
CA ALA A 122 7.80 -1.37 -1.97
C ALA A 122 8.63 -1.67 -3.22
N LEU A 123 9.78 -1.02 -3.34
CA LEU A 123 10.78 -1.35 -4.33
C LEU A 123 11.61 -2.53 -3.81
N THR A 124 11.57 -3.65 -4.52
CA THR A 124 12.33 -4.84 -4.16
C THR A 124 13.43 -5.12 -5.18
N ASN A 125 14.53 -5.66 -4.69
CA ASN A 125 15.53 -6.25 -5.55
C ASN A 125 14.94 -7.50 -6.21
N SER A 126 14.96 -7.56 -7.53
CA SER A 126 14.35 -8.66 -8.30
C SER A 126 15.00 -10.02 -8.02
N GLN A 127 16.27 -10.04 -7.64
CA GLN A 127 17.04 -11.27 -7.38
C GLN A 127 16.94 -11.71 -5.92
N THR A 128 17.06 -10.77 -4.98
CA THR A 128 17.13 -11.10 -3.55
C THR A 128 15.80 -11.00 -2.83
N GLY A 129 14.85 -10.21 -3.35
CA GLY A 129 13.59 -9.92 -2.68
C GLY A 129 13.71 -8.95 -1.52
N ILE A 130 14.86 -8.33 -1.31
CA ILE A 130 15.08 -7.35 -0.25
C ILE A 130 14.42 -6.02 -0.64
N ILE A 131 13.68 -5.44 0.29
CA ILE A 131 13.05 -4.13 0.11
C ILE A 131 14.11 -3.05 0.24
N GLU A 132 14.30 -2.30 -0.82
CA GLU A 132 15.31 -1.26 -0.93
C GLU A 132 14.74 0.16 -0.75
N GLY A 133 13.44 0.32 -0.92
CA GLY A 133 12.79 1.60 -0.79
C GLY A 133 11.28 1.47 -0.68
N ILE A 134 10.65 2.50 -0.14
CA ILE A 134 9.20 2.58 0.05
C ILE A 134 8.70 3.93 -0.43
N ILE A 135 7.58 3.92 -1.17
CA ILE A 135 6.74 5.11 -1.37
C ILE A 135 5.46 4.88 -0.58
N LEU A 136 5.07 5.89 0.18
CA LEU A 136 3.79 5.93 0.89
C LEU A 136 3.09 7.24 0.56
N SER A 137 1.96 7.16 -0.13
CA SER A 137 1.30 8.34 -0.67
C SER A 137 -0.21 8.17 -0.74
N PRO A 138 -1.00 9.20 -0.45
CA PRO A 138 -2.41 9.18 -0.82
C PRO A 138 -2.57 9.15 -2.34
N GLY A 139 -3.65 8.53 -2.81
CA GLY A 139 -3.92 8.37 -4.24
C GLY A 139 -3.95 9.68 -5.01
N GLU A 140 -4.53 10.72 -4.42
CA GLU A 140 -4.56 12.06 -4.99
C GLU A 140 -3.15 12.56 -5.36
N LYS A 141 -2.21 12.41 -4.44
CA LYS A 141 -0.84 12.86 -4.64
C LYS A 141 -0.08 11.95 -5.62
N LEU A 142 -0.33 10.64 -5.54
CA LEU A 142 0.32 9.68 -6.42
C LEU A 142 -0.01 9.94 -7.90
N GLY A 143 -1.27 10.24 -8.19
CA GLY A 143 -1.72 10.54 -9.55
C GLY A 143 -1.09 11.78 -10.15
N GLU A 144 -0.71 12.77 -9.32
CA GLU A 144 -0.03 13.99 -9.77
C GLU A 144 1.46 13.77 -10.06
N LEU A 145 2.09 12.83 -9.35
CA LEU A 145 3.54 12.68 -9.34
C LEU A 145 4.07 11.76 -10.44
N PHE A 146 3.30 10.80 -10.86
CA PHE A 146 3.80 9.73 -11.71
C PHE A 146 3.10 9.67 -13.05
N SER A 147 3.91 9.59 -14.10
CA SER A 147 3.43 9.55 -15.47
C SER A 147 2.87 8.17 -15.83
N TYR A 148 1.80 8.20 -16.56
CA TYR A 148 1.20 7.05 -17.17
C TYR A 148 2.06 6.51 -18.31
N VAL A 149 2.34 5.22 -18.34
CA VAL A 149 3.20 4.59 -19.35
C VAL A 149 2.38 3.85 -20.40
N SER A 150 1.42 3.02 -19.97
CA SER A 150 0.53 2.32 -20.90
C SER A 150 -0.75 1.88 -20.23
N ALA A 151 -1.85 1.79 -21.01
CA ALA A 151 -3.08 1.12 -20.62
C ALA A 151 -3.31 -0.08 -21.50
N GLN A 152 -3.32 -1.24 -20.90
CA GLN A 152 -3.95 -2.40 -21.49
C GLN A 152 -5.09 -2.80 -20.58
N SER A 153 -6.25 -2.97 -21.17
CA SER A 153 -7.59 -3.20 -20.65
C SER A 153 -7.86 -3.27 -19.14
N PHE A 154 -6.95 -3.65 -18.28
CA PHE A 154 -7.12 -3.70 -16.81
C PHE A 154 -5.85 -3.37 -16.04
N LYS A 155 -4.80 -2.87 -16.73
CA LYS A 155 -3.51 -2.56 -16.13
C LYS A 155 -3.14 -1.12 -16.40
N CYS A 156 -2.96 -0.35 -15.35
CA CYS A 156 -2.39 0.98 -15.41
C CYS A 156 -0.94 0.89 -14.92
N GLN A 157 0.01 1.00 -15.83
CA GLN A 157 1.41 1.00 -15.48
C GLN A 157 1.94 2.41 -15.36
N ARG A 158 2.62 2.66 -14.24
CA ARG A 158 3.22 3.94 -13.92
C ARG A 158 4.72 3.81 -13.86
N SER A 159 5.43 4.75 -14.47
CA SER A 159 6.88 4.89 -14.32
C SER A 159 7.18 5.67 -13.05
N ILE A 160 7.87 5.02 -12.12
CA ILE A 160 8.27 5.66 -10.86
C ILE A 160 9.80 5.76 -10.85
N PRO A 161 10.36 6.97 -10.92
CA PRO A 161 11.80 7.15 -10.81
C PRO A 161 12.34 6.62 -9.48
N MET A 162 13.47 5.96 -9.52
CA MET A 162 14.11 5.36 -8.34
C MET A 162 14.39 6.37 -7.24
N THR A 163 14.61 7.63 -7.61
CA THR A 163 14.87 8.72 -6.66
C THR A 163 13.68 9.07 -5.78
N PHE A 164 12.46 8.64 -6.15
CA PHE A 164 11.26 8.89 -5.35
C PHE A 164 11.04 7.86 -4.24
N PHE A 165 11.70 6.73 -4.28
CA PHE A 165 11.58 5.77 -3.18
C PHE A 165 12.20 6.34 -1.90
N ASN A 166 11.63 5.99 -0.77
CA ASN A 166 11.84 6.59 0.56
C ASN A 166 11.17 7.97 0.72
N THR A 167 10.19 8.28 -0.11
CA THR A 167 9.40 9.49 0.00
C THR A 167 8.02 9.17 0.59
N TYR A 168 7.59 10.02 1.52
CA TYR A 168 6.32 9.86 2.23
C TYR A 168 5.50 11.13 2.04
N TYR A 169 4.44 11.02 1.27
CA TYR A 169 3.60 12.13 0.91
C TYR A 169 2.36 12.20 1.81
N GLY A 170 1.94 13.40 2.13
CA GLY A 170 0.77 13.66 2.92
C GLY A 170 1.09 14.34 4.25
N LYS A 171 0.04 14.64 4.99
CA LYS A 171 0.21 15.21 6.33
C LYS A 171 0.55 14.09 7.32
N SER A 172 1.60 14.33 8.06
CA SER A 172 1.98 13.46 9.16
C SER A 172 0.99 13.54 10.32
#